data_1f37c233b2f1811ed3c22490183f2d2c
#
_entry.id   1f37c233b2f1811ed3c22490183f2d2c
#
_cell.length_a   1.000
_cell.length_b   1.000
_cell.length_c   1.000
_cell.angle_alpha   90.00
_cell.angle_beta   90.00
_cell.angle_gamma   90.00
#
_symmetry.space_group_name_H-M   'P 1'
#
loop_
_entity.id
_entity.type
_entity.pdbx_description
1 polymer ?
#
loop_
_entity_poly.entity_id
_entity_poly.type
_entity_poly.pdbx_seq_one_letter_code
_entity_poly.pdbx_strand_id
1 'polypeptide(L)'
;MRARAVGTGAALLVAAGLLAGCTAAEPEASGTASATASATPPASTSASPTPSRSSAARLGCDALLPVARASSALGVAAGSLEGTRDETVRSSAELIRESAQENGGLLTCAWYEEDGTASITASAAEDAADAFAAAGLSGGTRLATDVEAYSACSVEICSVDLLTGSTWVTLALTGSPADADLAALATATAAAAGGRLDEPVTATAPACAEVLTGEQLAATAGLVDATPGSGTEGVAPSTASGAAAARAGYASCTWTDATSSSYAGLSVDVLPNGEDGWRNLSLTTGLAVTLTPLDGLGDRALSGCGGGSCEVDVLADDTWWRVLVTGDAARAESVARAVIAG
;
A
#
# COMPACT_ATOMS: atom_id res chain seq x y z
N MET A 1 33.42 35.07 -11.04
CA MET A 1 32.79 36.11 -11.90
C MET A 1 32.33 35.46 -13.18
N ARG A 2 31.05 35.30 -13.37
CA ARG A 2 30.22 35.40 -14.59
C ARG A 2 28.84 34.84 -14.28
N ALA A 3 27.92 35.75 -14.10
CA ALA A 3 26.48 35.52 -14.03
C ALA A 3 25.95 35.09 -15.40
N ARG A 4 25.02 34.18 -15.44
CA ARG A 4 24.02 34.03 -16.53
C ARG A 4 22.67 33.82 -15.95
N ALA A 5 21.84 34.83 -16.07
CA ALA A 5 20.39 34.77 -15.97
C ALA A 5 19.84 34.33 -17.33
N VAL A 6 18.65 33.73 -17.35
CA VAL A 6 17.63 33.59 -18.41
C VAL A 6 16.74 32.42 -17.99
N GLY A 7 15.48 32.42 -18.01
CA GLY A 7 14.45 33.27 -18.55
C GLY A 7 13.12 32.55 -18.32
N THR A 8 12.18 33.33 -17.95
CA THR A 8 10.74 33.05 -17.76
C THR A 8 10.07 32.54 -19.03
N GLY A 9 9.22 31.51 -18.91
CA GLY A 9 8.31 31.08 -19.95
C GLY A 9 6.99 30.61 -19.33
N ALA A 10 6.05 31.53 -19.16
CA ALA A 10 4.67 31.23 -18.80
C ALA A 10 3.90 30.77 -20.06
N ALA A 11 3.17 29.68 -19.98
CA ALA A 11 2.12 29.33 -20.92
C ALA A 11 0.88 28.91 -20.14
N LEU A 12 -0.07 29.85 -20.04
CA LEU A 12 -1.46 29.60 -19.69
C LEU A 12 -2.15 28.92 -20.88
N LEU A 13 -2.83 27.81 -20.62
CA LEU A 13 -3.90 27.32 -21.50
C LEU A 13 -5.15 27.07 -20.66
N VAL A 14 -6.10 27.97 -20.82
CA VAL A 14 -7.49 27.87 -20.38
C VAL A 14 -8.24 27.02 -21.41
N ALA A 15 -8.89 25.95 -20.98
CA ALA A 15 -9.94 25.29 -21.77
C ALA A 15 -11.19 25.16 -20.92
N ALA A 16 -12.18 26.02 -21.25
CA ALA A 16 -13.55 25.90 -20.79
C ALA A 16 -14.30 24.93 -21.73
N GLY A 17 -15.09 24.01 -21.18
CA GLY A 17 -15.91 23.06 -21.93
C GLY A 17 -17.13 22.62 -21.13
N LEU A 18 -18.22 23.35 -21.28
CA LEU A 18 -19.63 23.04 -21.55
C LEU A 18 -20.28 21.85 -20.82
N LEU A 19 -21.18 22.22 -19.93
CA LEU A 19 -22.31 21.47 -19.38
C LEU A 19 -23.33 21.13 -20.49
N ALA A 20 -23.71 19.85 -20.55
CA ALA A 20 -24.96 19.44 -21.21
C ALA A 20 -25.73 18.54 -20.21
N GLY A 21 -26.87 19.07 -19.76
CA GLY A 21 -27.83 18.35 -18.94
C GLY A 21 -28.65 17.35 -19.78
N CYS A 22 -29.07 16.27 -19.15
CA CYS A 22 -30.21 15.46 -19.59
C CYS A 22 -31.14 15.20 -18.43
N THR A 23 -32.38 15.63 -18.66
CA THR A 23 -33.55 15.54 -17.82
C THR A 23 -34.05 14.13 -17.64
N ALA A 24 -34.58 13.87 -16.45
CA ALA A 24 -35.31 12.68 -16.05
C ALA A 24 -36.66 12.56 -16.79
N ALA A 25 -37.07 11.32 -17.04
CA ALA A 25 -38.47 10.97 -17.35
C ALA A 25 -38.81 9.74 -16.49
N GLU A 26 -39.75 9.93 -15.56
CA GLU A 26 -40.51 8.86 -14.94
C GLU A 26 -41.52 8.27 -15.94
N PRO A 27 -41.91 7.02 -15.82
CA PRO A 27 -43.26 6.59 -16.09
C PRO A 27 -43.92 5.90 -14.88
N GLU A 28 -45.10 6.41 -14.58
CA GLU A 28 -46.11 5.74 -13.75
C GLU A 28 -46.60 4.47 -14.46
N ALA A 29 -46.89 3.43 -13.67
CA ALA A 29 -47.76 2.35 -14.12
C ALA A 29 -48.56 1.76 -12.96
N SER A 30 -49.81 2.03 -12.98
CA SER A 30 -50.88 1.28 -12.32
C SER A 30 -51.16 -0.04 -13.04
N GLY A 31 -51.46 -1.10 -12.30
CA GLY A 31 -51.97 -2.31 -12.94
C GLY A 31 -52.15 -3.47 -11.94
N THR A 32 -53.28 -3.45 -11.26
CA THR A 32 -53.83 -4.56 -10.45
C THR A 32 -54.29 -5.71 -11.35
N ALA A 33 -53.88 -6.95 -11.09
CA ALA A 33 -54.64 -8.14 -11.47
C ALA A 33 -54.32 -9.33 -10.54
N SER A 34 -55.30 -9.71 -9.76
CA SER A 34 -55.35 -10.98 -9.02
C SER A 34 -55.57 -12.15 -9.98
N ALA A 35 -54.74 -13.16 -9.88
CA ALA A 35 -55.03 -14.47 -10.44
C ALA A 35 -54.53 -15.55 -9.47
N THR A 36 -55.47 -16.24 -8.88
CA THR A 36 -55.30 -17.45 -8.08
C THR A 36 -54.90 -18.60 -9.02
N ALA A 37 -53.76 -19.20 -8.84
CA ALA A 37 -53.38 -20.41 -9.54
C ALA A 37 -52.81 -21.45 -8.55
N SER A 38 -53.42 -22.65 -8.65
CA SER A 38 -53.13 -23.88 -7.94
C SER A 38 -51.64 -24.22 -7.87
N ALA A 39 -51.22 -24.56 -6.67
CA ALA A 39 -49.88 -25.05 -6.41
C ALA A 39 -49.72 -26.52 -6.87
N THR A 40 -48.85 -26.74 -7.83
CA THR A 40 -48.24 -28.04 -8.14
C THR A 40 -46.94 -28.15 -7.33
N PRO A 41 -46.64 -29.25 -6.64
CA PRO A 41 -45.43 -29.38 -5.86
C PRO A 41 -44.19 -29.34 -6.78
N PRO A 42 -43.16 -28.59 -6.43
CA PRO A 42 -41.94 -28.56 -7.26
C PRO A 42 -41.19 -29.88 -7.17
N ALA A 43 -40.85 -30.42 -8.34
CA ALA A 43 -39.89 -31.52 -8.46
C ALA A 43 -38.58 -31.14 -7.77
N SER A 44 -38.07 -32.03 -6.91
CA SER A 44 -36.74 -31.92 -6.32
C SER A 44 -35.68 -31.87 -7.44
N THR A 45 -35.20 -30.69 -7.73
CA THR A 45 -33.98 -30.52 -8.53
C THR A 45 -32.79 -31.00 -7.70
N SER A 46 -32.24 -32.15 -8.12
CA SER A 46 -30.97 -32.67 -7.65
C SER A 46 -29.93 -31.55 -7.78
N ALA A 47 -29.41 -31.04 -6.65
CA ALA A 47 -28.34 -30.07 -6.67
C ALA A 47 -27.15 -30.69 -7.41
N SER A 48 -26.76 -30.07 -8.53
CA SER A 48 -25.52 -30.39 -9.21
C SER A 48 -24.37 -30.20 -8.21
N PRO A 49 -23.43 -31.14 -8.07
CA PRO A 49 -22.32 -30.96 -7.15
C PRO A 49 -21.57 -29.68 -7.57
N THR A 50 -21.51 -28.73 -6.64
CA THR A 50 -20.64 -27.56 -6.75
C THR A 50 -19.23 -28.11 -7.03
N PRO A 51 -18.53 -27.67 -8.10
CA PRO A 51 -17.19 -28.14 -8.34
C PRO A 51 -16.33 -27.80 -7.12
N SER A 52 -15.81 -28.83 -6.46
CA SER A 52 -14.81 -28.68 -5.42
C SER A 52 -13.68 -27.86 -6.01
N ARG A 53 -13.43 -26.66 -5.50
CA ARG A 53 -12.23 -25.91 -5.86
C ARG A 53 -11.06 -26.84 -5.60
N SER A 54 -10.36 -27.23 -6.66
CA SER A 54 -9.07 -27.89 -6.55
C SER A 54 -8.24 -27.04 -5.62
N SER A 55 -7.71 -27.61 -4.54
CA SER A 55 -6.87 -26.87 -3.59
C SER A 55 -5.56 -26.54 -4.34
N ALA A 56 -5.51 -25.37 -4.96
CA ALA A 56 -4.28 -24.87 -5.55
C ALA A 56 -3.21 -24.84 -4.44
N ALA A 57 -2.01 -25.28 -4.76
CA ALA A 57 -0.89 -25.21 -3.80
C ALA A 57 -0.67 -23.75 -3.39
N ARG A 58 -0.28 -23.55 -2.13
CA ARG A 58 0.08 -22.21 -1.64
C ARG A 58 1.27 -21.69 -2.45
N LEU A 59 1.17 -20.46 -2.92
CA LEU A 59 2.28 -19.77 -3.58
C LEU A 59 3.35 -19.44 -2.54
N GLY A 60 4.60 -19.76 -2.84
CA GLY A 60 5.73 -19.42 -2.00
C GLY A 60 6.88 -18.85 -2.83
N CYS A 61 7.89 -18.35 -2.15
CA CYS A 61 9.03 -17.69 -2.78
C CYS A 61 9.83 -18.62 -3.70
N ASP A 62 9.95 -19.90 -3.36
CA ASP A 62 10.62 -20.89 -4.23
C ASP A 62 9.94 -21.06 -5.60
N ALA A 63 8.63 -20.78 -5.68
CA ALA A 63 7.89 -20.79 -6.93
C ALA A 63 7.90 -19.41 -7.60
N LEU A 64 7.54 -18.36 -6.85
CA LEU A 64 7.39 -17.01 -7.40
C LEU A 64 8.72 -16.41 -7.86
N LEU A 65 9.76 -16.50 -7.04
CA LEU A 65 11.09 -15.94 -7.33
C LEU A 65 12.21 -16.87 -6.87
N PRO A 66 12.39 -18.05 -7.52
CA PRO A 66 13.50 -18.94 -7.20
C PRO A 66 14.84 -18.24 -7.46
N VAL A 67 15.87 -18.59 -6.69
CA VAL A 67 17.22 -17.99 -6.79
C VAL A 67 17.78 -18.00 -8.22
N ALA A 68 17.50 -19.06 -9.00
CA ALA A 68 17.95 -19.14 -10.39
C ALA A 68 17.30 -18.08 -11.30
N ARG A 69 16.03 -17.71 -11.05
CA ARG A 69 15.35 -16.62 -11.75
C ARG A 69 15.91 -15.27 -11.33
N ALA A 70 16.09 -15.08 -10.02
CA ALA A 70 16.70 -13.87 -9.46
C ALA A 70 18.11 -13.62 -10.03
N SER A 71 18.98 -14.63 -10.00
CA SER A 71 20.35 -14.52 -10.50
C SER A 71 20.41 -14.22 -12.01
N SER A 72 19.51 -14.84 -12.80
CA SER A 72 19.42 -14.55 -14.23
C SER A 72 18.99 -13.11 -14.50
N ALA A 73 18.01 -12.60 -13.75
CA ALA A 73 17.51 -11.22 -13.91
C ALA A 73 18.54 -10.18 -13.50
N LEU A 74 19.35 -10.47 -12.48
CA LEU A 74 20.39 -9.57 -11.99
C LEU A 74 21.73 -9.73 -12.73
N GLY A 75 21.91 -10.79 -13.52
CA GLY A 75 23.18 -11.08 -14.21
C GLY A 75 24.30 -11.52 -13.27
N VAL A 76 23.98 -12.06 -12.09
CA VAL A 76 24.93 -12.49 -11.06
C VAL A 76 24.89 -14.00 -10.83
N ALA A 77 25.88 -14.54 -10.12
CA ALA A 77 25.87 -15.96 -9.78
C ALA A 77 24.81 -16.27 -8.71
N ALA A 78 24.10 -17.39 -8.83
CA ALA A 78 23.09 -17.77 -7.83
C ALA A 78 23.66 -17.94 -6.42
N GLY A 79 24.93 -18.35 -6.30
CA GLY A 79 25.60 -18.50 -5.01
C GLY A 79 26.05 -17.20 -4.34
N SER A 80 25.90 -16.04 -5.02
CA SER A 80 26.16 -14.72 -4.42
C SER A 80 24.90 -14.04 -3.88
N LEU A 81 23.74 -14.69 -4.00
CA LEU A 81 22.46 -14.13 -3.57
C LEU A 81 22.02 -14.71 -2.24
N GLU A 82 21.61 -13.84 -1.35
CA GLU A 82 21.04 -14.16 -0.03
C GLU A 82 19.57 -13.75 0.02
N GLY A 83 18.74 -14.55 0.68
CA GLY A 83 17.29 -14.31 0.83
C GLY A 83 16.94 -13.34 1.96
N THR A 84 17.91 -12.96 2.78
CA THR A 84 17.73 -12.01 3.89
C THR A 84 18.87 -11.01 3.85
N ARG A 85 18.56 -9.78 4.27
CA ARG A 85 19.56 -8.75 4.48
C ARG A 85 19.55 -8.36 5.94
N ASP A 86 20.74 -8.24 6.54
CA ASP A 86 20.87 -7.67 7.88
C ASP A 86 20.56 -6.16 7.81
N GLU A 87 19.31 -5.82 8.06
CA GLU A 87 18.92 -4.43 8.25
C GLU A 87 19.36 -3.99 9.64
N THR A 88 20.33 -3.08 9.66
CA THR A 88 20.91 -2.59 10.91
C THR A 88 20.02 -1.57 11.63
N VAL A 89 19.13 -0.91 10.91
CA VAL A 89 18.25 0.14 11.44
C VAL A 89 16.88 0.05 10.77
N ARG A 90 15.83 -0.07 11.58
CA ARG A 90 14.43 -0.10 11.12
C ARG A 90 13.65 1.06 11.74
N SER A 91 12.55 1.45 11.14
CA SER A 91 11.62 2.43 11.69
C SER A 91 10.26 1.80 12.00
N SER A 92 9.54 2.36 12.98
CA SER A 92 8.15 1.99 13.25
C SER A 92 7.25 2.21 12.01
N ALA A 93 7.55 3.23 11.19
CA ALA A 93 6.85 3.48 9.93
C ALA A 93 7.00 2.35 8.90
N GLU A 94 8.17 1.72 8.83
CA GLU A 94 8.37 0.53 7.98
C GLU A 94 7.62 -0.66 8.55
N LEU A 95 7.69 -0.88 9.86
CA LEU A 95 7.05 -2.00 10.52
C LEU A 95 5.52 -1.96 10.41
N ILE A 96 4.88 -0.80 10.61
CA ILE A 96 3.42 -0.69 10.46
C ILE A 96 2.99 -0.92 9.00
N ARG A 97 3.77 -0.42 8.03
CA ARG A 97 3.48 -0.62 6.60
C ARG A 97 3.67 -2.08 6.17
N GLU A 98 4.74 -2.74 6.61
CA GLU A 98 4.97 -4.16 6.36
C GLU A 98 3.85 -5.02 6.96
N SER A 99 3.47 -4.73 8.22
CA SER A 99 2.35 -5.42 8.88
C SER A 99 1.03 -5.20 8.13
N ALA A 100 0.81 -4.02 7.57
CA ALA A 100 -0.35 -3.76 6.72
C ALA A 100 -0.31 -4.60 5.43
N GLN A 101 0.85 -4.76 4.83
CA GLN A 101 1.05 -5.59 3.65
C GLN A 101 0.80 -7.07 3.97
N GLU A 102 1.33 -7.57 5.08
CA GLU A 102 1.11 -8.93 5.57
C GLU A 102 -0.38 -9.18 5.85
N ASN A 103 -1.04 -8.27 6.59
CA ASN A 103 -2.48 -8.34 6.84
C ASN A 103 -3.28 -8.35 5.53
N GLY A 104 -2.86 -7.59 4.52
CA GLY A 104 -3.46 -7.58 3.20
C GLY A 104 -3.16 -8.80 2.34
N GLY A 105 -2.48 -9.82 2.88
CA GLY A 105 -2.18 -11.08 2.19
C GLY A 105 -1.05 -10.97 1.16
N LEU A 106 -0.12 -10.02 1.32
CA LEU A 106 1.03 -9.88 0.43
C LEU A 106 2.02 -11.03 0.61
N LEU A 107 2.43 -11.65 -0.47
CA LEU A 107 3.64 -12.44 -0.52
C LEU A 107 4.79 -11.56 -0.99
N THR A 108 5.84 -11.45 -0.19
CA THR A 108 7.09 -10.77 -0.58
C THR A 108 8.24 -11.75 -0.58
N CYS A 109 9.02 -11.74 -1.67
CA CYS A 109 10.23 -12.54 -1.86
C CYS A 109 11.37 -11.61 -2.26
N ALA A 110 12.55 -11.81 -1.72
CA ALA A 110 13.68 -10.94 -2.00
C ALA A 110 14.99 -11.75 -2.12
N TRP A 111 15.90 -11.26 -2.96
CA TRP A 111 17.26 -11.71 -3.08
C TRP A 111 18.18 -10.50 -3.16
N TYR A 112 19.27 -10.58 -2.42
CA TYR A 112 20.25 -9.52 -2.30
C TYR A 112 21.64 -10.08 -2.57
N GLU A 113 22.49 -9.32 -3.25
CA GLU A 113 23.89 -9.60 -3.30
C GLU A 113 24.58 -9.15 -2.00
N GLU A 114 25.57 -9.87 -1.52
CA GLU A 114 26.22 -9.65 -0.21
C GLU A 114 26.74 -8.19 -0.07
N ASP A 115 27.27 -7.62 -1.13
CA ASP A 115 27.77 -6.25 -1.15
C ASP A 115 26.67 -5.19 -1.32
N GLY A 116 25.43 -5.61 -1.54
CA GLY A 116 24.28 -4.73 -1.71
C GLY A 116 24.19 -4.02 -3.05
N THR A 117 25.04 -4.37 -4.03
CA THR A 117 25.07 -3.72 -5.35
C THR A 117 23.90 -4.14 -6.24
N ALA A 118 23.39 -5.36 -6.05
CA ALA A 118 22.26 -5.87 -6.79
C ALA A 118 21.20 -6.48 -5.86
N SER A 119 19.93 -6.26 -6.20
CA SER A 119 18.81 -6.89 -5.51
C SER A 119 17.60 -7.03 -6.42
N ILE A 120 16.75 -8.00 -6.10
CA ILE A 120 15.44 -8.16 -6.72
C ILE A 120 14.42 -8.54 -5.65
N THR A 121 13.29 -7.87 -5.66
CA THR A 121 12.12 -8.22 -4.85
C THR A 121 10.94 -8.56 -5.75
N ALA A 122 10.10 -9.49 -5.32
CA ALA A 122 8.82 -9.81 -5.93
C ALA A 122 7.74 -9.71 -4.87
N SER A 123 6.74 -8.89 -5.12
CA SER A 123 5.56 -8.73 -4.27
C SER A 123 4.32 -9.18 -5.05
N ALA A 124 3.52 -10.07 -4.47
CA ALA A 124 2.30 -10.58 -5.10
C ALA A 124 1.08 -10.37 -4.20
N ALA A 125 0.01 -9.80 -4.76
CA ALA A 125 -1.27 -9.58 -4.09
C ALA A 125 -2.43 -10.16 -4.94
N GLU A 126 -3.26 -11.03 -4.35
CA GLU A 126 -4.49 -11.52 -5.00
C GLU A 126 -5.57 -10.43 -5.01
N ASP A 127 -6.61 -10.62 -5.85
CA ASP A 127 -7.76 -9.72 -6.00
C ASP A 127 -7.41 -8.25 -6.19
N ALA A 128 -6.30 -8.00 -6.91
CA ALA A 128 -5.74 -6.67 -7.11
C ALA A 128 -5.94 -6.13 -8.55
N ALA A 129 -6.81 -6.75 -9.36
CA ALA A 129 -7.01 -6.37 -10.76
C ALA A 129 -7.52 -4.92 -10.91
N ASP A 130 -8.47 -4.49 -10.07
CA ASP A 130 -9.00 -3.13 -10.09
C ASP A 130 -7.92 -2.10 -9.69
N ALA A 131 -7.11 -2.43 -8.68
CA ALA A 131 -6.00 -1.59 -8.25
C ALA A 131 -4.92 -1.49 -9.35
N PHE A 132 -4.58 -2.61 -10.00
CA PHE A 132 -3.66 -2.64 -11.15
C PHE A 132 -4.16 -1.74 -12.29
N ALA A 133 -5.44 -1.84 -12.64
CA ALA A 133 -6.03 -1.00 -13.69
C ALA A 133 -6.01 0.50 -13.33
N ALA A 134 -6.20 0.83 -12.04
CA ALA A 134 -6.19 2.20 -11.54
C ALA A 134 -4.78 2.79 -11.38
N ALA A 135 -3.74 1.95 -11.32
CA ALA A 135 -2.36 2.37 -11.05
C ALA A 135 -1.70 3.22 -12.14
N GLY A 136 -2.31 3.32 -13.34
CA GLY A 136 -1.80 4.15 -14.42
C GLY A 136 -0.49 3.65 -15.04
N LEU A 137 -0.21 2.35 -14.97
CA LEU A 137 1.04 1.70 -15.40
C LEU A 137 1.30 1.82 -16.92
N SER A 138 0.30 2.18 -17.71
CA SER A 138 0.41 2.42 -19.16
C SER A 138 1.38 3.56 -19.54
N GLY A 139 1.83 4.37 -18.57
CA GLY A 139 2.93 5.32 -18.76
C GLY A 139 4.30 4.67 -18.90
N GLY A 140 4.45 3.41 -18.47
CA GLY A 140 5.65 2.58 -18.66
C GLY A 140 5.72 1.93 -20.03
N THR A 141 6.77 1.13 -20.25
CA THR A 141 6.94 0.32 -21.47
C THR A 141 6.17 -0.97 -21.34
N ARG A 142 5.21 -1.20 -22.25
CA ARG A 142 4.51 -2.49 -22.31
C ARG A 142 5.46 -3.59 -22.75
N LEU A 143 5.52 -4.68 -21.99
CA LEU A 143 6.35 -5.85 -22.32
C LEU A 143 5.63 -6.78 -23.32
N ALA A 144 6.43 -7.47 -24.15
CA ALA A 144 5.93 -8.45 -25.12
C ALA A 144 5.69 -9.81 -24.43
N THR A 145 4.57 -9.90 -23.70
CA THR A 145 4.14 -11.08 -22.91
C THR A 145 2.69 -11.40 -23.20
N ASP A 146 2.26 -12.64 -22.90
CA ASP A 146 0.87 -13.07 -23.02
C ASP A 146 -0.04 -12.51 -21.91
N VAL A 147 0.55 -11.95 -20.85
CA VAL A 147 -0.16 -11.26 -19.76
C VAL A 147 0.03 -9.76 -19.89
N GLU A 148 -0.83 -9.00 -19.23
CA GLU A 148 -0.65 -7.56 -19.15
C GLU A 148 0.54 -7.24 -18.23
N ALA A 149 1.60 -6.66 -18.81
CA ALA A 149 2.82 -6.34 -18.09
C ALA A 149 3.47 -5.05 -18.61
N TYR A 150 3.99 -4.28 -17.68
CA TYR A 150 4.64 -2.99 -17.92
C TYR A 150 5.97 -2.93 -17.18
N SER A 151 6.95 -2.21 -17.74
CA SER A 151 8.20 -1.90 -17.04
C SER A 151 8.46 -0.40 -17.01
N ALA A 152 9.06 0.05 -15.92
CA ALA A 152 9.58 1.39 -15.78
C ALA A 152 11.00 1.30 -15.22
N CYS A 153 11.97 1.80 -15.97
CA CYS A 153 13.39 1.76 -15.58
C CYS A 153 13.97 3.16 -15.47
N SER A 154 14.75 3.37 -14.42
CA SER A 154 15.70 4.47 -14.28
C SER A 154 17.13 3.97 -14.48
N VAL A 155 18.13 4.78 -14.15
CA VAL A 155 19.54 4.38 -14.29
C VAL A 155 19.92 3.21 -13.38
N GLU A 156 19.30 3.12 -12.20
CA GLU A 156 19.70 2.18 -11.15
C GLU A 156 18.60 1.15 -10.82
N ILE A 157 17.34 1.49 -11.09
CA ILE A 157 16.19 0.70 -10.65
C ILE A 157 15.27 0.43 -11.83
N CYS A 158 14.88 -0.82 -12.01
CA CYS A 158 13.79 -1.23 -12.88
C CYS A 158 12.62 -1.79 -12.06
N SER A 159 11.40 -1.42 -12.41
CA SER A 159 10.19 -2.11 -11.94
C SER A 159 9.53 -2.86 -13.09
N VAL A 160 8.93 -3.99 -12.78
CA VAL A 160 8.04 -4.73 -13.69
C VAL A 160 6.76 -5.02 -12.93
N ASP A 161 5.64 -4.53 -13.45
CA ASP A 161 4.31 -4.79 -12.94
C ASP A 161 3.55 -5.68 -13.91
N LEU A 162 2.96 -6.76 -13.44
CA LEU A 162 2.19 -7.69 -14.27
C LEU A 162 0.92 -8.17 -13.56
N LEU A 163 -0.10 -8.44 -14.36
CA LEU A 163 -1.36 -9.00 -13.89
C LEU A 163 -1.56 -10.40 -14.47
N THR A 164 -1.75 -11.39 -13.61
CA THR A 164 -2.10 -12.76 -14.01
C THR A 164 -3.35 -13.23 -13.27
N GLY A 165 -4.45 -13.42 -14.01
CA GLY A 165 -5.77 -13.57 -13.38
C GLY A 165 -6.16 -12.32 -12.59
N SER A 166 -6.37 -12.43 -11.28
CA SER A 166 -6.59 -11.30 -10.38
C SER A 166 -5.35 -10.95 -9.55
N THR A 167 -4.23 -11.66 -9.75
CA THR A 167 -3.00 -11.46 -8.98
C THR A 167 -2.12 -10.41 -9.64
N TRP A 168 -1.87 -9.31 -8.92
CA TRP A 168 -0.88 -8.32 -9.30
C TRP A 168 0.48 -8.72 -8.72
N VAL A 169 1.51 -8.78 -9.57
CA VAL A 169 2.89 -8.97 -9.13
C VAL A 169 3.71 -7.74 -9.53
N THR A 170 4.42 -7.18 -8.57
CA THR A 170 5.43 -6.14 -8.77
C THR A 170 6.81 -6.73 -8.53
N LEU A 171 7.71 -6.60 -9.51
CA LEU A 171 9.12 -6.91 -9.38
C LEU A 171 9.90 -5.59 -9.32
N ALA A 172 10.78 -5.44 -8.34
CA ALA A 172 11.71 -4.31 -8.28
C ALA A 172 13.15 -4.85 -8.33
N LEU A 173 13.94 -4.32 -9.27
CA LEU A 173 15.32 -4.73 -9.52
C LEU A 173 16.23 -3.51 -9.32
N THR A 174 17.30 -3.71 -8.56
CA THR A 174 18.41 -2.73 -8.43
C THR A 174 19.66 -3.37 -8.96
N GLY A 175 20.50 -2.60 -9.68
CA GLY A 175 21.76 -3.10 -10.21
C GLY A 175 21.62 -4.15 -11.33
N SER A 176 20.44 -4.30 -11.94
CA SER A 176 20.28 -5.22 -13.06
C SER A 176 21.01 -4.72 -14.33
N PRO A 177 21.49 -5.63 -15.20
CA PRO A 177 22.08 -5.24 -16.47
C PRO A 177 21.09 -4.47 -17.34
N ALA A 178 21.59 -3.52 -18.13
CA ALA A 178 20.75 -2.71 -19.03
C ALA A 178 20.05 -3.53 -20.13
N ASP A 179 20.56 -4.73 -20.42
CA ASP A 179 20.04 -5.69 -21.39
C ASP A 179 19.27 -6.86 -20.74
N ALA A 180 18.89 -6.73 -19.46
CA ALA A 180 18.08 -7.72 -18.77
C ALA A 180 16.79 -8.00 -19.53
N ASP A 181 16.48 -9.27 -19.79
CA ASP A 181 15.23 -9.67 -20.47
C ASP A 181 14.03 -9.62 -19.51
N LEU A 182 13.49 -8.41 -19.33
CA LEU A 182 12.33 -8.17 -18.47
C LEU A 182 11.05 -8.85 -18.97
N ALA A 183 10.92 -9.11 -20.29
CA ALA A 183 9.78 -9.80 -20.83
C ALA A 183 9.82 -11.32 -20.50
N ALA A 184 10.99 -11.94 -20.60
CA ALA A 184 11.18 -13.32 -20.16
C ALA A 184 10.98 -13.46 -18.65
N LEU A 185 11.48 -12.51 -17.85
CA LEU A 185 11.27 -12.46 -16.41
C LEU A 185 9.77 -12.38 -16.06
N ALA A 186 9.03 -11.45 -16.68
CA ALA A 186 7.60 -11.27 -16.48
C ALA A 186 6.82 -12.54 -16.87
N THR A 187 7.12 -13.14 -18.04
CA THR A 187 6.48 -14.38 -18.50
C THR A 187 6.69 -15.53 -17.52
N ALA A 188 7.93 -15.74 -17.07
CA ALA A 188 8.26 -16.79 -16.12
C ALA A 188 7.61 -16.57 -14.74
N THR A 189 7.49 -15.32 -14.31
CA THR A 189 6.85 -14.93 -13.05
C THR A 189 5.34 -15.13 -13.15
N ALA A 190 4.69 -14.71 -14.26
CA ALA A 190 3.27 -14.91 -14.49
C ALA A 190 2.88 -16.40 -14.46
N ALA A 191 3.68 -17.25 -15.10
CA ALA A 191 3.46 -18.70 -15.10
C ALA A 191 3.56 -19.32 -13.69
N ALA A 192 4.34 -18.72 -12.79
CA ALA A 192 4.53 -19.18 -11.42
C ALA A 192 3.47 -18.65 -10.44
N ALA A 193 2.88 -17.49 -10.71
CA ALA A 193 1.98 -16.78 -9.81
C ALA A 193 0.56 -17.36 -9.70
N GLY A 194 0.31 -18.56 -10.27
CA GLY A 194 -1.01 -19.23 -10.24
C GLY A 194 -1.33 -19.96 -8.92
N GLY A 195 -0.49 -19.87 -7.90
CA GLY A 195 -0.74 -20.42 -6.56
C GLY A 195 -1.64 -19.51 -5.73
N ARG A 196 -2.20 -20.05 -4.61
CA ARG A 196 -3.03 -19.29 -3.67
C ARG A 196 -2.14 -18.57 -2.66
N LEU A 197 -2.44 -17.29 -2.40
CA LEU A 197 -1.82 -16.50 -1.33
C LEU A 197 -2.54 -16.72 0.01
N ASP A 198 -2.05 -16.11 1.07
CA ASP A 198 -2.69 -16.09 2.37
C ASP A 198 -3.99 -15.29 2.30
N GLU A 199 -4.98 -15.72 3.08
CA GLU A 199 -6.26 -15.01 3.15
C GLU A 199 -6.05 -13.65 3.82
N PRO A 200 -6.42 -12.54 3.16
CA PRO A 200 -6.22 -11.22 3.70
C PRO A 200 -7.17 -10.91 4.85
N VAL A 201 -6.68 -10.19 5.84
CA VAL A 201 -7.51 -9.47 6.79
C VAL A 201 -7.93 -8.15 6.14
N THR A 202 -9.22 -7.99 5.85
CA THR A 202 -9.72 -6.79 5.16
C THR A 202 -10.30 -5.79 6.16
N ALA A 203 -9.99 -4.51 5.97
CA ALA A 203 -10.55 -3.43 6.76
C ALA A 203 -10.72 -2.17 5.89
N THR A 204 -11.49 -1.21 6.37
CA THR A 204 -11.65 0.09 5.71
C THR A 204 -10.68 1.08 6.34
N ALA A 205 -9.89 1.75 5.52
CA ALA A 205 -9.04 2.85 5.95
C ALA A 205 -9.91 4.03 6.42
N PRO A 206 -9.62 4.66 7.57
CA PRO A 206 -10.29 5.89 7.95
C PRO A 206 -9.89 7.03 7.01
N ALA A 207 -10.80 7.96 6.77
CA ALA A 207 -10.46 9.21 6.08
C ALA A 207 -9.57 10.07 6.97
N CYS A 208 -8.59 10.77 6.41
CA CYS A 208 -7.66 11.58 7.21
C CYS A 208 -8.37 12.71 7.98
N ALA A 209 -9.49 13.21 7.47
CA ALA A 209 -10.33 14.17 8.17
C ALA A 209 -11.08 13.57 9.37
N GLU A 210 -11.24 12.25 9.41
CA GLU A 210 -11.81 11.51 10.55
C GLU A 210 -10.74 11.15 11.58
N VAL A 211 -9.49 10.98 11.15
CA VAL A 211 -8.34 10.70 12.03
C VAL A 211 -8.07 11.89 12.94
N LEU A 212 -8.06 13.12 12.39
CA LEU A 212 -7.94 14.36 13.15
C LEU A 212 -8.79 15.46 12.49
N THR A 213 -9.72 15.99 13.25
CA THR A 213 -10.51 17.14 12.82
C THR A 213 -9.68 18.43 12.84
N GLY A 214 -10.12 19.47 12.11
CA GLY A 214 -9.45 20.77 12.13
C GLY A 214 -9.36 21.39 13.53
N GLU A 215 -10.36 21.17 14.39
CA GLU A 215 -10.35 21.63 15.78
C GLU A 215 -9.28 20.89 16.61
N GLN A 216 -9.18 19.57 16.46
CA GLN A 216 -8.15 18.77 17.12
C GLN A 216 -6.75 19.16 16.64
N LEU A 217 -6.55 19.38 15.34
CA LEU A 217 -5.28 19.85 14.76
C LEU A 217 -4.86 21.20 15.38
N ALA A 218 -5.79 22.16 15.47
CA ALA A 218 -5.52 23.45 16.07
C ALA A 218 -5.18 23.33 17.57
N ALA A 219 -5.95 22.52 18.30
CA ALA A 219 -5.80 22.39 19.76
C ALA A 219 -4.53 21.61 20.17
N THR A 220 -4.19 20.53 19.46
CA THR A 220 -3.12 19.59 19.89
C THR A 220 -1.82 19.78 19.12
N ALA A 221 -1.91 20.16 17.85
CA ALA A 221 -0.76 20.35 16.98
C ALA A 221 -0.47 21.84 16.64
N GLY A 222 -1.31 22.77 17.10
CA GLY A 222 -1.17 24.19 16.78
C GLY A 222 -1.33 24.51 15.27
N LEU A 223 -1.97 23.61 14.51
CA LEU A 223 -2.17 23.73 13.09
C LEU A 223 -3.56 24.31 12.80
N VAL A 224 -3.60 25.61 12.48
CA VAL A 224 -4.84 26.32 12.12
C VAL A 224 -5.05 26.24 10.62
N ASP A 225 -6.27 25.88 10.20
CA ASP A 225 -6.65 25.76 8.79
C ASP A 225 -5.79 24.74 7.99
N ALA A 226 -5.14 23.79 8.65
CA ALA A 226 -4.42 22.73 7.98
C ALA A 226 -5.40 21.78 7.25
N THR A 227 -5.00 21.35 6.06
CA THR A 227 -5.77 20.43 5.24
C THR A 227 -5.03 19.10 5.11
N PRO A 228 -5.74 17.97 4.93
CA PRO A 228 -5.10 16.73 4.54
C PRO A 228 -4.21 16.95 3.31
N GLY A 229 -2.95 16.52 3.43
CA GLY A 229 -1.94 16.65 2.39
C GLY A 229 -1.74 15.36 1.61
N SER A 230 -0.53 15.13 1.15
CA SER A 230 -0.16 13.90 0.46
C SER A 230 -0.10 12.74 1.46
N GLY A 231 -1.16 11.97 1.52
CA GLY A 231 -1.24 10.69 2.23
C GLY A 231 -1.63 9.58 1.27
N THR A 232 -2.14 8.48 1.81
CA THR A 232 -2.68 7.39 0.99
C THR A 232 -4.14 7.61 0.60
N GLU A 233 -4.83 8.57 1.22
CA GLU A 233 -6.24 8.85 0.97
C GLU A 233 -6.47 9.32 -0.47
N GLY A 234 -7.38 8.66 -1.17
CA GLY A 234 -7.72 8.98 -2.57
C GLY A 234 -6.62 8.69 -3.59
N VAL A 235 -5.48 8.13 -3.17
CA VAL A 235 -4.38 7.75 -4.05
C VAL A 235 -4.52 6.27 -4.40
N ALA A 236 -4.67 5.97 -5.69
CA ALA A 236 -4.67 4.58 -6.15
C ALA A 236 -3.31 3.93 -5.84
N PRO A 237 -3.29 2.69 -5.33
CA PRO A 237 -2.04 1.94 -5.16
C PRO A 237 -1.27 1.85 -6.48
N SER A 238 0.03 2.10 -6.45
CA SER A 238 0.91 2.02 -7.62
C SER A 238 1.74 0.73 -7.69
N THR A 239 1.59 -0.15 -6.69
CA THR A 239 2.30 -1.42 -6.57
C THR A 239 1.41 -2.49 -5.92
N ALA A 240 1.77 -3.76 -6.08
CA ALA A 240 1.10 -4.88 -5.41
C ALA A 240 1.13 -4.73 -3.88
N SER A 241 2.25 -4.26 -3.32
CA SER A 241 2.38 -4.01 -1.88
C SER A 241 1.46 -2.89 -1.39
N GLY A 242 1.31 -1.82 -2.18
CA GLY A 242 0.35 -0.75 -1.90
C GLY A 242 -1.10 -1.25 -1.94
N ALA A 243 -1.44 -2.11 -2.89
CA ALA A 243 -2.77 -2.71 -3.00
C ALA A 243 -3.10 -3.60 -1.79
N ALA A 244 -2.13 -4.41 -1.33
CA ALA A 244 -2.30 -5.22 -0.12
C ALA A 244 -2.48 -4.34 1.13
N ALA A 245 -1.63 -3.33 1.33
CA ALA A 245 -1.75 -2.42 2.46
C ALA A 245 -3.10 -1.67 2.49
N ALA A 246 -3.57 -1.20 1.33
CA ALA A 246 -4.88 -0.56 1.20
C ALA A 246 -6.03 -1.51 1.56
N ARG A 247 -5.94 -2.79 1.17
CA ARG A 247 -6.92 -3.83 1.52
C ARG A 247 -6.98 -4.06 3.03
N ALA A 248 -5.85 -4.01 3.71
CA ALA A 248 -5.77 -4.12 5.17
C ALA A 248 -6.33 -2.87 5.90
N GLY A 249 -6.76 -1.85 5.18
CA GLY A 249 -7.24 -0.59 5.75
C GLY A 249 -6.13 0.31 6.26
N TYR A 250 -4.90 0.14 5.80
CA TYR A 250 -3.81 1.04 6.14
C TYR A 250 -4.03 2.43 5.58
N ALA A 251 -3.93 3.44 6.44
CA ALA A 251 -3.91 4.83 6.05
C ALA A 251 -2.65 5.52 6.56
N SER A 252 -2.07 6.37 5.73
CA SER A 252 -1.03 7.31 6.12
C SER A 252 -1.53 8.71 5.85
N CYS A 253 -1.73 9.48 6.89
CA CYS A 253 -2.26 10.83 6.83
C CYS A 253 -1.16 11.84 7.12
N THR A 254 -1.07 12.85 6.27
CA THR A 254 -0.21 14.02 6.48
C THR A 254 -1.05 15.28 6.36
N TRP A 255 -0.58 16.37 6.90
CA TRP A 255 -1.26 17.66 6.78
C TRP A 255 -0.37 18.71 6.17
N THR A 256 -0.98 19.57 5.37
CA THR A 256 -0.33 20.73 4.75
C THR A 256 -0.71 21.98 5.51
N ASP A 257 0.27 22.77 5.91
CA ASP A 257 0.05 24.07 6.53
C ASP A 257 -0.58 25.05 5.53
N ALA A 258 -1.68 25.68 5.92
CA ALA A 258 -2.43 26.59 5.05
C ALA A 258 -1.61 27.81 4.61
N THR A 259 -0.65 28.24 5.40
CA THR A 259 0.13 29.46 5.15
C THR A 259 1.33 29.24 4.23
N SER A 260 1.95 28.05 4.31
CA SER A 260 3.16 27.73 3.58
C SER A 260 2.95 26.74 2.43
N SER A 261 1.77 26.09 2.36
CA SER A 261 1.48 24.98 1.45
C SER A 261 2.53 23.86 1.52
N SER A 262 3.20 23.71 2.67
CA SER A 262 4.23 22.71 2.93
C SER A 262 3.75 21.70 3.96
N TYR A 263 4.50 20.60 4.10
CA TYR A 263 4.27 19.61 5.16
C TYR A 263 4.27 20.28 6.55
N ALA A 264 3.21 20.06 7.30
CA ALA A 264 2.99 20.71 8.60
C ALA A 264 3.77 20.07 9.75
N GLY A 265 4.63 19.08 9.47
CA GLY A 265 5.42 18.41 10.50
C GLY A 265 4.61 17.43 11.35
N LEU A 266 3.50 16.92 10.79
CA LEU A 266 2.63 15.92 11.43
C LEU A 266 2.25 14.84 10.43
N SER A 267 2.41 13.58 10.84
CA SER A 267 1.83 12.43 10.15
C SER A 267 1.21 11.45 11.14
N VAL A 268 0.18 10.76 10.70
CA VAL A 268 -0.46 9.66 11.43
C VAL A 268 -0.60 8.48 10.49
N ASP A 269 -0.03 7.35 10.87
CA ASP A 269 -0.25 6.07 10.22
C ASP A 269 -1.24 5.26 11.04
N VAL A 270 -2.15 4.57 10.37
CA VAL A 270 -3.24 3.80 10.99
C VAL A 270 -3.27 2.41 10.38
N LEU A 271 -3.31 1.40 11.23
CA LEU A 271 -3.48 0.00 10.82
C LEU A 271 -4.54 -0.68 11.69
N PRO A 272 -5.77 -0.85 11.19
CA PRO A 272 -6.76 -1.73 11.81
C PRO A 272 -6.24 -3.17 11.91
N ASN A 273 -6.65 -3.91 12.93
CA ASN A 273 -6.14 -5.26 13.22
C ASN A 273 -4.60 -5.31 13.32
N GLY A 274 -4.00 -4.28 13.91
CA GLY A 274 -2.56 -4.07 13.97
C GLY A 274 -1.83 -4.77 15.12
N GLU A 275 -2.50 -5.64 15.91
CA GLU A 275 -1.91 -6.22 17.13
C GLU A 275 -0.68 -7.08 16.84
N ASP A 276 -0.68 -7.87 15.76
CA ASP A 276 0.48 -8.70 15.39
C ASP A 276 1.67 -7.83 14.97
N GLY A 277 1.42 -6.77 14.20
CA GLY A 277 2.44 -5.78 13.84
C GLY A 277 2.99 -5.05 15.05
N TRP A 278 2.13 -4.66 15.97
CA TRP A 278 2.53 -4.08 17.25
C TRP A 278 3.45 -5.03 18.06
N ARG A 279 3.14 -6.31 18.06
CA ARG A 279 3.99 -7.31 18.71
C ARG A 279 5.38 -7.34 18.09
N ASN A 280 5.48 -7.27 16.77
CA ASN A 280 6.75 -7.20 16.05
C ASN A 280 7.51 -5.92 16.40
N LEU A 281 6.83 -4.75 16.45
CA LEU A 281 7.45 -3.50 16.92
C LEU A 281 8.06 -3.65 18.31
N SER A 282 7.33 -4.23 19.25
CA SER A 282 7.76 -4.39 20.64
C SER A 282 8.95 -5.35 20.83
N LEU A 283 9.21 -6.22 19.87
CA LEU A 283 10.30 -7.19 19.84
C LEU A 283 11.51 -6.70 19.01
N THR A 284 11.30 -5.67 18.18
CA THR A 284 12.34 -5.17 17.27
C THR A 284 13.40 -4.40 18.06
N THR A 285 14.65 -4.76 17.86
CA THR A 285 15.83 -4.04 18.36
C THR A 285 16.45 -3.23 17.21
N GLY A 286 17.19 -2.17 17.53
CA GLY A 286 17.85 -1.35 16.49
C GLY A 286 16.92 -0.41 15.75
N LEU A 287 15.82 0.04 16.38
CA LEU A 287 14.97 1.08 15.80
C LEU A 287 15.73 2.40 15.62
N ALA A 288 15.41 3.12 14.55
CA ALA A 288 15.96 4.45 14.25
C ALA A 288 15.71 5.45 15.39
N VAL A 289 14.56 5.31 16.06
CA VAL A 289 14.20 6.03 17.28
C VAL A 289 14.06 5.02 18.40
N THR A 290 14.76 5.22 19.51
CA THR A 290 14.58 4.40 20.69
C THR A 290 13.22 4.68 21.31
N LEU A 291 12.33 3.69 21.28
CA LEU A 291 11.00 3.79 21.88
C LEU A 291 11.03 3.27 23.33
N THR A 292 10.32 3.96 24.19
CA THR A 292 10.13 3.59 25.60
C THR A 292 8.65 3.53 25.96
N PRO A 293 8.23 2.66 26.90
CA PRO A 293 6.85 2.58 27.33
C PRO A 293 6.29 3.94 27.77
N LEU A 294 5.05 4.21 27.33
CA LEU A 294 4.26 5.40 27.71
C LEU A 294 2.96 4.93 28.37
N ASP A 295 2.76 5.31 29.64
CA ASP A 295 1.60 4.89 30.41
C ASP A 295 0.35 5.76 30.15
N GLY A 296 -0.82 5.16 30.29
CA GLY A 296 -2.11 5.88 30.29
C GLY A 296 -2.56 6.35 28.90
N LEU A 297 -2.16 5.64 27.83
CA LEU A 297 -2.57 5.91 26.47
C LEU A 297 -2.86 4.59 25.74
N GLY A 298 -4.12 4.40 25.29
CA GLY A 298 -4.57 3.15 24.68
C GLY A 298 -4.39 1.93 25.59
N ASP A 299 -4.33 0.77 25.00
CA ASP A 299 -4.03 -0.51 25.68
C ASP A 299 -2.52 -0.62 25.96
N ARG A 300 -1.71 -0.18 25.02
CA ARG A 300 -0.24 -0.12 25.07
C ARG A 300 0.25 1.07 24.26
N ALA A 301 1.27 1.73 24.77
CA ALA A 301 1.91 2.80 24.02
C ALA A 301 3.43 2.83 24.22
N LEU A 302 4.11 3.30 23.19
CA LEU A 302 5.55 3.56 23.17
C LEU A 302 5.78 4.99 22.67
N SER A 303 6.84 5.63 23.14
CA SER A 303 7.23 6.97 22.66
C SER A 303 8.74 7.13 22.57
N GLY A 304 9.18 7.98 21.66
CA GLY A 304 10.59 8.30 21.50
C GLY A 304 10.80 9.55 20.65
N CYS A 305 11.97 10.15 20.77
CA CYS A 305 12.35 11.32 19.99
C CYS A 305 13.71 11.12 19.35
N GLY A 306 13.86 11.58 18.11
CA GLY A 306 15.10 11.54 17.35
C GLY A 306 15.02 12.44 16.12
N GLY A 307 16.17 13.00 15.69
CA GLY A 307 16.23 13.79 14.46
C GLY A 307 15.37 15.07 14.43
N GLY A 308 14.96 15.60 15.58
CA GLY A 308 14.09 16.79 15.65
C GLY A 308 12.59 16.47 15.55
N SER A 309 12.24 15.20 15.57
CA SER A 309 10.85 14.72 15.62
C SER A 309 10.64 13.80 16.80
N CYS A 310 9.42 13.72 17.27
CA CYS A 310 8.99 12.77 18.31
C CYS A 310 7.87 11.90 17.74
N GLU A 311 7.89 10.63 18.09
CA GLU A 311 6.83 9.70 17.71
C GLU A 311 6.18 9.05 18.93
N VAL A 312 4.92 8.70 18.76
CA VAL A 312 4.12 7.93 19.70
C VAL A 312 3.41 6.84 18.91
N ASP A 313 3.69 5.60 19.26
CA ASP A 313 2.97 4.43 18.77
C ASP A 313 1.97 4.00 19.83
N VAL A 314 0.72 3.72 19.43
CA VAL A 314 -0.36 3.33 20.34
C VAL A 314 -1.10 2.14 19.75
N LEU A 315 -1.32 1.12 20.56
CA LEU A 315 -2.33 0.09 20.29
C LEU A 315 -3.57 0.42 21.09
N ALA A 316 -4.69 0.60 20.41
CA ALA A 316 -5.99 0.82 21.02
C ALA A 316 -7.07 0.07 20.23
N ASP A 317 -7.90 -0.75 20.91
CA ASP A 317 -8.97 -1.55 20.27
C ASP A 317 -8.49 -2.28 19.01
N ASP A 318 -7.38 -3.02 19.10
CA ASP A 318 -6.73 -3.76 18.00
C ASP A 318 -6.18 -2.88 16.85
N THR A 319 -6.28 -1.57 16.92
CA THR A 319 -5.75 -0.65 15.92
C THR A 319 -4.39 -0.11 16.36
N TRP A 320 -3.41 -0.25 15.48
CA TRP A 320 -2.11 0.39 15.69
C TRP A 320 -2.11 1.78 15.05
N TRP A 321 -1.87 2.77 15.88
CA TRP A 321 -1.71 4.17 15.53
C TRP A 321 -0.24 4.57 15.70
N ARG A 322 0.33 5.18 14.70
CA ARG A 322 1.66 5.79 14.79
C ARG A 322 1.55 7.28 14.51
N VAL A 323 1.93 8.10 15.46
CA VAL A 323 1.92 9.57 15.35
C VAL A 323 3.36 10.06 15.32
N LEU A 324 3.73 10.80 14.28
CA LEU A 324 5.03 11.46 14.16
C LEU A 324 4.81 12.98 14.09
N VAL A 325 5.51 13.71 14.95
CA VAL A 325 5.41 15.17 15.02
C VAL A 325 6.81 15.78 14.98
N THR A 326 7.02 16.79 14.14
CA THR A 326 8.19 17.68 14.27
C THR A 326 8.01 18.55 15.50
N GLY A 327 8.90 18.44 16.46
CA GLY A 327 8.80 19.17 17.72
C GLY A 327 9.11 18.30 18.95
N ASP A 328 8.35 18.49 20.02
CA ASP A 328 8.59 17.85 21.31
C ASP A 328 7.63 16.67 21.61
N ALA A 329 7.98 15.88 22.62
CA ALA A 329 7.22 14.72 23.06
C ALA A 329 5.81 15.08 23.56
N ALA A 330 5.63 16.24 24.21
CA ALA A 330 4.34 16.64 24.75
C ALA A 330 3.32 16.92 23.64
N ARG A 331 3.78 17.50 22.53
CA ARG A 331 2.96 17.69 21.33
C ARG A 331 2.60 16.35 20.69
N ALA A 332 3.55 15.43 20.54
CA ALA A 332 3.29 14.10 19.99
C ALA A 332 2.26 13.34 20.83
N GLU A 333 2.41 13.36 22.16
CA GLU A 333 1.46 12.73 23.09
C GLU A 333 0.07 13.39 23.04
N SER A 334 -0.01 14.72 22.94
CA SER A 334 -1.28 15.45 22.83
C SER A 334 -2.04 15.05 21.56
N VAL A 335 -1.34 14.95 20.43
CA VAL A 335 -1.91 14.48 19.17
C VAL A 335 -2.36 13.02 19.28
N ALA A 336 -1.52 12.15 19.82
CA ALA A 336 -1.86 10.73 19.97
C ALA A 336 -3.12 10.53 20.82
N ARG A 337 -3.28 11.29 21.91
CA ARG A 337 -4.52 11.29 22.73
C ARG A 337 -5.74 11.73 21.94
N ALA A 338 -5.61 12.73 21.08
CA ALA A 338 -6.73 13.19 20.25
C ALA A 338 -7.12 12.16 19.19
N VAL A 339 -6.14 11.49 18.59
CA VAL A 339 -6.36 10.44 17.58
C VAL A 339 -7.15 9.26 18.14
N ILE A 340 -6.80 8.77 19.34
CA ILE A 340 -7.47 7.61 19.95
C ILE A 340 -8.78 7.95 20.67
N ALA A 341 -9.06 9.23 20.90
CA ALA A 341 -10.32 9.65 21.51
C ALA A 341 -11.49 9.72 20.51
N GLY A 342 -11.21 9.68 19.21
CA GLY A 342 -12.18 9.70 18.11
C GLY A 342 -12.67 11.10 17.80
#